data_c1ed9f6fef15060d04f44e911706500c
#
_entry.id   c1ed9f6fef15060d04f44e911706500c
#
_cell.length_a   1.000
_cell.length_b   1.000
_cell.length_c   1.000
_cell.angle_alpha   90.00
_cell.angle_beta   90.00
_cell.angle_gamma   90.00
#
_symmetry.space_group_name_H-M   'P 1'
#
loop_
_entity.id
_entity.type
_entity.pdbx_description
1 polymer ?
#
loop_
_entity_poly.entity_id
_entity_poly.type
_entity_poly.pdbx_seq_one_letter_code
_entity_poly.pdbx_strand_id
1 'polypeptide(L)'
;MRTYSFFFATLVVASTVPGALAPLSARAADLELLAARVQVLEDREAIRALILAYGQAHDHRDYRTFASLFATNGEWVGGLGSAKGPDAIFQLMDKTIGHNPKPNGSGTYHVLTNDQIEIHGDRAAATTKWIYITPGPDGAPKLVYLGHYDDQFIRENGVWKFLRREAPADIPVPK
;
A
#
# COMPACT_ATOMS: atom_id res chain seq x y z
N MET A 1 21.65 -47.24 79.03
CA MET A 1 21.63 -46.07 78.12
C MET A 1 21.27 -46.57 76.74
N ARG A 2 20.07 -46.30 76.26
CA ARG A 2 19.63 -46.69 74.91
C ARG A 2 19.66 -45.43 74.02
N THR A 3 20.54 -45.44 73.04
CA THR A 3 20.66 -44.38 72.01
C THR A 3 19.69 -44.68 70.88
N TYR A 4 18.78 -43.71 70.63
CA TYR A 4 17.88 -43.74 69.47
C TYR A 4 18.47 -42.90 68.34
N SER A 5 18.81 -43.51 67.21
CA SER A 5 19.18 -42.82 66.00
C SER A 5 17.93 -42.50 65.16
N PHE A 6 17.68 -41.23 64.94
CA PHE A 6 16.62 -40.77 64.01
C PHE A 6 17.21 -40.65 62.60
N PHE A 7 16.74 -41.44 61.66
CA PHE A 7 16.95 -41.22 60.24
C PHE A 7 15.95 -40.26 59.68
N PHE A 8 16.39 -39.09 59.25
CA PHE A 8 15.59 -38.21 58.44
C PHE A 8 15.65 -38.62 56.96
N ALA A 9 14.55 -39.13 56.41
CA ALA A 9 14.42 -39.37 55.00
C ALA A 9 13.94 -38.11 54.30
N THR A 10 14.81 -37.46 53.52
CA THR A 10 14.47 -36.26 52.71
C THR A 10 13.74 -36.75 51.45
N LEU A 11 12.46 -36.50 51.38
CA LEU A 11 11.67 -36.78 50.18
C LEU A 11 11.89 -35.66 49.17
N VAL A 12 12.66 -35.89 48.12
CA VAL A 12 12.79 -34.98 46.95
C VAL A 12 11.60 -35.21 46.02
N VAL A 13 10.63 -34.32 46.08
CA VAL A 13 9.54 -34.31 45.12
C VAL A 13 10.05 -33.62 43.84
N ALA A 14 10.41 -34.38 42.82
CA ALA A 14 10.71 -33.88 41.50
C ALA A 14 9.37 -33.50 40.82
N SER A 15 9.04 -32.23 40.83
CA SER A 15 7.92 -31.68 40.05
C SER A 15 8.33 -31.63 38.58
N THR A 16 7.96 -32.63 37.80
CA THR A 16 8.02 -32.63 36.34
C THR A 16 6.89 -31.71 35.85
N VAL A 17 7.21 -30.48 35.43
CA VAL A 17 6.28 -29.67 34.67
C VAL A 17 6.22 -30.28 33.25
N PRO A 18 5.07 -30.85 32.82
CA PRO A 18 4.93 -31.31 31.45
C PRO A 18 4.79 -30.09 30.55
N GLY A 19 5.91 -29.57 30.06
CA GLY A 19 5.93 -28.67 28.93
C GLY A 19 5.57 -29.50 27.67
N ALA A 20 4.27 -29.67 27.40
CA ALA A 20 3.83 -30.32 26.18
C ALA A 20 4.28 -29.50 24.99
N LEU A 21 5.38 -29.89 24.35
CA LEU A 21 5.79 -29.37 23.06
C LEU A 21 4.65 -29.65 22.06
N ALA A 22 4.09 -28.61 21.44
CA ALA A 22 3.10 -28.78 20.38
C ALA A 22 3.66 -29.73 19.32
N PRO A 23 2.84 -30.63 18.76
CA PRO A 23 3.28 -31.58 17.72
C PRO A 23 3.83 -30.80 16.52
N LEU A 24 4.84 -31.35 15.84
CA LEU A 24 5.52 -30.71 14.69
C LEU A 24 4.55 -30.24 13.60
N SER A 25 3.46 -31.01 13.38
CA SER A 25 2.40 -30.65 12.44
C SER A 25 1.64 -29.36 12.83
N ALA A 26 1.37 -29.16 14.13
CA ALA A 26 0.71 -27.95 14.59
C ALA A 26 1.63 -26.72 14.42
N ARG A 27 2.92 -26.87 14.69
CA ARG A 27 3.91 -25.81 14.46
C ARG A 27 4.06 -25.46 12.97
N ALA A 28 4.03 -26.45 12.09
CA ALA A 28 4.06 -26.21 10.64
C ALA A 28 2.82 -25.44 10.18
N ALA A 29 1.63 -25.81 10.64
CA ALA A 29 0.39 -25.09 10.32
C ALA A 29 0.40 -23.63 10.86
N ASP A 30 0.93 -23.42 12.07
CA ASP A 30 1.08 -22.08 12.63
C ASP A 30 2.05 -21.21 11.82
N LEU A 31 3.15 -21.77 11.32
CA LEU A 31 4.11 -21.09 10.47
C LEU A 31 3.51 -20.72 9.11
N GLU A 32 2.75 -21.62 8.48
CA GLU A 32 2.04 -21.34 7.24
C GLU A 32 1.01 -20.21 7.42
N LEU A 33 0.24 -20.24 8.50
CA LEU A 33 -0.70 -19.17 8.82
C LEU A 33 0.00 -17.83 9.05
N LEU A 34 1.13 -17.85 9.77
CA LEU A 34 1.94 -16.64 9.99
C LEU A 34 2.50 -16.11 8.67
N ALA A 35 3.05 -16.97 7.82
CA ALA A 35 3.55 -16.58 6.50
C ALA A 35 2.46 -15.95 5.62
N ALA A 36 1.26 -16.52 5.61
CA ALA A 36 0.12 -15.95 4.88
C ALA A 36 -0.27 -14.56 5.41
N ARG A 37 -0.25 -14.36 6.73
CA ARG A 37 -0.54 -13.04 7.33
C ARG A 37 0.56 -12.02 7.01
N VAL A 38 1.82 -12.42 7.02
CA VAL A 38 2.94 -11.55 6.63
C VAL A 38 2.80 -11.15 5.18
N GLN A 39 2.47 -12.09 4.27
CA GLN A 39 2.26 -11.79 2.85
C GLN A 39 1.16 -10.74 2.64
N VAL A 40 0.05 -10.82 3.36
CA VAL A 40 -1.03 -9.80 3.28
C VAL A 40 -0.54 -8.43 3.73
N LEU A 41 0.32 -8.36 4.75
CA LEU A 41 0.90 -7.10 5.21
C LEU A 41 1.89 -6.52 4.19
N GLU A 42 2.76 -7.37 3.61
CA GLU A 42 3.69 -6.98 2.55
C GLU A 42 2.95 -6.47 1.31
N ASP A 43 1.88 -7.15 0.90
CA ASP A 43 1.03 -6.74 -0.22
C ASP A 43 0.36 -5.38 0.04
N ARG A 44 -0.14 -5.18 1.24
CA ARG A 44 -0.74 -3.90 1.64
C ARG A 44 0.27 -2.76 1.57
N GLU A 45 1.48 -3.00 2.04
CA GLU A 45 2.56 -2.01 2.01
C GLU A 45 3.03 -1.74 0.57
N ALA A 46 3.12 -2.78 -0.28
CA ALA A 46 3.45 -2.63 -1.69
C ALA A 46 2.39 -1.79 -2.44
N ILE A 47 1.10 -1.99 -2.15
CA ILE A 47 0.02 -1.19 -2.72
C ILE A 47 0.08 0.27 -2.22
N ARG A 48 0.37 0.51 -0.94
CA ARG A 48 0.61 1.87 -0.42
C ARG A 48 1.76 2.56 -1.12
N ALA A 49 2.88 1.86 -1.26
CA ALA A 49 4.04 2.38 -1.97
C ALA A 49 3.70 2.73 -3.42
N LEU A 50 2.87 1.92 -4.10
CA LEU A 50 2.40 2.18 -5.46
C LEU A 50 1.51 3.44 -5.53
N ILE A 51 0.60 3.63 -4.57
CA ILE A 51 -0.26 4.82 -4.45
C ILE A 51 0.60 6.07 -4.24
N LEU A 52 1.60 6.00 -3.36
CA LEU A 52 2.52 7.11 -3.10
C LEU A 52 3.40 7.44 -4.31
N ALA A 53 3.92 6.41 -4.99
CA ALA A 53 4.72 6.57 -6.21
C ALA A 53 3.95 7.28 -7.33
N TYR A 54 2.65 7.04 -7.45
CA TYR A 54 1.77 7.75 -8.37
C TYR A 54 1.75 9.25 -8.08
N GLY A 55 1.50 9.66 -6.84
CA GLY A 55 1.50 11.07 -6.43
C GLY A 55 2.86 11.74 -6.69
N GLN A 56 3.95 11.07 -6.30
CA GLN A 56 5.31 11.57 -6.53
C GLN A 56 5.63 11.74 -8.02
N ALA A 57 5.32 10.75 -8.85
CA ALA A 57 5.56 10.84 -10.29
C ALA A 57 4.77 11.98 -10.94
N HIS A 58 3.53 12.20 -10.50
CA HIS A 58 2.70 13.33 -10.94
C HIS A 58 3.30 14.67 -10.51
N ASP A 59 3.66 14.83 -9.25
CA ASP A 59 4.24 16.05 -8.70
C ASP A 59 5.60 16.40 -9.32
N HIS A 60 6.36 15.39 -9.72
CA HIS A 60 7.62 15.56 -10.46
C HIS A 60 7.44 15.67 -11.98
N ARG A 61 6.21 15.55 -12.50
CA ARG A 61 5.90 15.48 -13.93
C ARG A 61 6.66 14.40 -14.68
N ASP A 62 7.00 13.33 -13.97
CA ASP A 62 7.60 12.12 -14.55
C ASP A 62 6.50 11.17 -15.03
N TYR A 63 5.91 11.52 -16.16
CA TYR A 63 4.78 10.76 -16.70
C TYR A 63 5.17 9.44 -17.33
N ARG A 64 6.46 9.18 -17.55
CA ARG A 64 6.92 7.83 -17.93
C ARG A 64 6.87 6.90 -16.74
N THR A 65 7.42 7.30 -15.60
CA THR A 65 7.27 6.57 -14.34
C THR A 65 5.79 6.43 -13.95
N PHE A 66 5.03 7.53 -13.98
CA PHE A 66 3.59 7.53 -13.73
C PHE A 66 2.85 6.44 -14.53
N ALA A 67 3.03 6.42 -15.85
CA ALA A 67 2.38 5.46 -16.74
C ALA A 67 2.84 4.01 -16.48
N SER A 68 4.11 3.81 -16.12
CA SER A 68 4.68 2.49 -15.81
C SER A 68 4.08 1.84 -14.55
N LEU A 69 3.39 2.59 -13.69
CA LEU A 69 2.69 2.09 -12.52
C LEU A 69 1.41 1.32 -12.88
N PHE A 70 0.91 1.48 -14.10
CA PHE A 70 -0.27 0.80 -14.59
C PHE A 70 0.08 -0.56 -15.21
N ALA A 71 -0.85 -1.52 -15.08
CA ALA A 71 -0.76 -2.81 -15.76
C ALA A 71 -0.80 -2.64 -17.29
N THR A 72 -0.42 -3.66 -18.03
CA THR A 72 -0.44 -3.65 -19.49
C THR A 72 -1.79 -3.23 -20.09
N ASN A 73 -2.89 -3.65 -19.44
CA ASN A 73 -4.26 -3.26 -19.80
C ASN A 73 -4.87 -2.26 -18.80
N GLY A 74 -4.04 -1.61 -17.99
CA GLY A 74 -4.47 -0.68 -16.97
C GLY A 74 -5.16 0.56 -17.54
N GLU A 75 -6.07 1.16 -16.79
CA GLU A 75 -6.86 2.31 -17.20
C GLU A 75 -6.73 3.45 -16.19
N TRP A 76 -6.56 4.66 -16.69
CA TRP A 76 -6.67 5.89 -15.93
C TRP A 76 -7.90 6.68 -16.37
N VAL A 77 -8.69 7.18 -15.41
CA VAL A 77 -9.89 7.99 -15.64
C VAL A 77 -9.87 9.20 -14.69
N GLY A 78 -10.08 10.40 -15.20
CA GLY A 78 -10.13 11.60 -14.35
C GLY A 78 -10.53 12.85 -15.15
N GLY A 79 -10.34 14.02 -14.53
CA GLY A 79 -10.74 15.30 -15.12
C GLY A 79 -10.07 15.65 -16.46
N LEU A 80 -8.95 14.97 -16.80
CA LEU A 80 -8.24 15.15 -18.07
C LEU A 80 -8.73 14.21 -19.18
N GLY A 81 -9.66 13.30 -18.87
CA GLY A 81 -10.18 12.29 -19.79
C GLY A 81 -9.94 10.87 -19.30
N SER A 82 -9.78 9.93 -20.22
CA SER A 82 -9.43 8.54 -19.93
C SER A 82 -8.42 8.00 -20.93
N ALA A 83 -7.60 7.05 -20.47
CA ALA A 83 -6.63 6.37 -21.31
C ALA A 83 -6.38 4.93 -20.81
N LYS A 84 -6.14 4.01 -21.73
CA LYS A 84 -5.92 2.59 -21.44
C LYS A 84 -4.56 2.13 -21.95
N GLY A 85 -3.82 1.49 -21.07
CA GLY A 85 -2.45 1.04 -21.28
C GLY A 85 -1.41 2.15 -21.04
N PRO A 86 -0.19 1.78 -20.60
CA PRO A 86 0.84 2.72 -20.19
C PRO A 86 1.17 3.78 -21.26
N ASP A 87 1.28 3.40 -22.51
CA ASP A 87 1.62 4.33 -23.60
C ASP A 87 0.51 5.39 -23.81
N ALA A 88 -0.76 4.99 -23.81
CA ALA A 88 -1.87 5.91 -23.96
C ALA A 88 -2.01 6.84 -22.75
N ILE A 89 -1.76 6.32 -21.55
CA ILE A 89 -1.75 7.11 -20.30
C ILE A 89 -0.62 8.15 -20.36
N PHE A 90 0.59 7.75 -20.75
CA PHE A 90 1.69 8.68 -20.96
C PHE A 90 1.33 9.78 -21.96
N GLN A 91 0.81 9.42 -23.13
CA GLN A 91 0.40 10.40 -24.16
C GLN A 91 -0.67 11.37 -23.69
N LEU A 92 -1.66 10.88 -22.92
CA LEU A 92 -2.68 11.75 -22.33
C LEU A 92 -2.05 12.80 -21.41
N MET A 93 -1.16 12.40 -20.50
CA MET A 93 -0.50 13.31 -19.56
C MET A 93 0.45 14.27 -20.27
N ASP A 94 1.23 13.77 -21.24
CA ASP A 94 2.15 14.60 -22.03
C ASP A 94 1.40 15.66 -22.84
N LYS A 95 0.32 15.32 -23.48
CA LYS A 95 -0.50 16.24 -24.27
C LYS A 95 -1.21 17.29 -23.40
N THR A 96 -1.70 16.92 -22.20
CA THR A 96 -2.56 17.79 -21.38
C THR A 96 -1.77 18.64 -20.38
N ILE A 97 -0.67 18.13 -19.86
CA ILE A 97 0.14 18.77 -18.81
C ILE A 97 1.55 19.08 -19.32
N GLY A 98 2.09 18.27 -20.21
CA GLY A 98 3.44 18.35 -20.74
C GLY A 98 4.44 17.51 -19.94
N HIS A 99 5.20 16.67 -20.65
CA HIS A 99 6.28 15.87 -20.08
C HIS A 99 7.54 16.73 -19.93
N ASN A 100 7.69 17.33 -18.78
CA ASN A 100 8.88 18.10 -18.42
C ASN A 100 9.27 17.72 -16.98
N PRO A 101 10.01 16.63 -16.79
CA PRO A 101 10.38 16.16 -15.46
C PRO A 101 11.04 17.24 -14.61
N LYS A 102 10.61 17.35 -13.37
CA LYS A 102 11.07 18.33 -12.39
C LYS A 102 11.70 17.58 -11.20
N PRO A 103 13.01 17.32 -11.21
CA PRO A 103 13.67 16.54 -10.16
C PRO A 103 13.43 17.05 -8.74
N ASN A 104 13.24 18.37 -8.60
CA ASN A 104 12.94 19.01 -7.31
C ASN A 104 11.43 19.27 -7.10
N GLY A 105 10.58 18.60 -7.87
CA GLY A 105 9.13 18.81 -7.89
C GLY A 105 8.71 20.00 -8.76
N SER A 106 7.44 19.99 -9.17
CA SER A 106 6.84 21.05 -9.99
C SER A 106 6.27 22.22 -9.17
N GLY A 107 6.41 22.16 -7.84
CA GLY A 107 5.73 23.06 -6.91
C GLY A 107 4.29 22.68 -6.63
N THR A 108 3.83 21.54 -7.16
CA THR A 108 2.51 20.97 -6.86
C THR A 108 2.64 19.82 -5.89
N TYR A 109 1.59 19.54 -5.12
CA TYR A 109 1.60 18.49 -4.11
C TYR A 109 0.28 17.74 -4.12
N HIS A 110 0.37 16.40 -4.22
CA HIS A 110 -0.71 15.49 -3.91
C HIS A 110 -0.50 14.95 -2.49
N VAL A 111 -1.31 15.44 -1.55
CA VAL A 111 -1.34 14.88 -0.19
C VAL A 111 -2.32 13.73 -0.18
N LEU A 112 -1.83 12.52 0.01
CA LEU A 112 -2.59 11.26 -0.01
C LEU A 112 -2.82 10.78 1.43
N THR A 113 -4.05 10.38 1.75
CA THR A 113 -4.43 10.00 3.10
C THR A 113 -5.66 9.09 3.13
N ASN A 114 -5.94 8.51 4.31
CA ASN A 114 -7.14 7.71 4.57
C ASN A 114 -7.32 6.54 3.59
N ASP A 115 -6.22 5.86 3.25
CA ASP A 115 -6.28 4.69 2.38
C ASP A 115 -7.02 3.52 3.07
N GLN A 116 -7.97 2.94 2.36
CA GLN A 116 -8.66 1.70 2.72
C GLN A 116 -8.33 0.69 1.63
N ILE A 117 -7.63 -0.39 1.98
CA ILE A 117 -7.12 -1.38 1.04
C ILE A 117 -7.71 -2.74 1.37
N GLU A 118 -8.34 -3.39 0.39
CA GLU A 118 -8.87 -4.74 0.46
C GLU A 118 -8.12 -5.63 -0.55
N ILE A 119 -7.61 -6.80 -0.10
CA ILE A 119 -6.77 -7.68 -0.90
C ILE A 119 -7.44 -9.04 -1.03
N HIS A 120 -7.52 -9.55 -2.27
CA HIS A 120 -8.12 -10.81 -2.64
C HIS A 120 -7.18 -11.57 -3.61
N GLY A 121 -6.20 -12.30 -3.08
CA GLY A 121 -5.18 -12.99 -3.88
C GLY A 121 -4.37 -11.99 -4.72
N ASP A 122 -4.38 -12.15 -6.03
CA ASP A 122 -3.65 -11.28 -6.98
C ASP A 122 -4.44 -10.05 -7.45
N ARG A 123 -5.53 -9.73 -6.77
CA ARG A 123 -6.34 -8.53 -6.99
C ARG A 123 -6.52 -7.78 -5.69
N ALA A 124 -6.65 -6.45 -5.80
CA ALA A 124 -7.00 -5.60 -4.68
C ALA A 124 -7.85 -4.42 -5.14
N ALA A 125 -8.53 -3.81 -4.19
CA ALA A 125 -9.21 -2.53 -4.36
C ALA A 125 -8.77 -1.57 -3.26
N ALA A 126 -8.78 -0.27 -3.55
CA ALA A 126 -8.59 0.74 -2.50
C ALA A 126 -9.37 2.00 -2.81
N THR A 127 -9.71 2.73 -1.73
CA THR A 127 -10.07 4.14 -1.79
C THR A 127 -9.02 4.96 -1.05
N THR A 128 -8.64 6.12 -1.61
CA THR A 128 -7.65 7.02 -1.02
C THR A 128 -8.12 8.45 -1.18
N LYS A 129 -8.13 9.24 -0.10
CA LYS A 129 -8.39 10.68 -0.22
C LYS A 129 -7.15 11.43 -0.69
N TRP A 130 -7.35 12.44 -1.52
CA TRP A 130 -6.26 13.28 -1.99
C TRP A 130 -6.61 14.77 -1.89
N ILE A 131 -5.57 15.58 -1.68
CA ILE A 131 -5.63 17.03 -1.67
C ILE A 131 -4.59 17.52 -2.68
N TYR A 132 -5.00 18.39 -3.60
CA TYR A 132 -4.11 18.99 -4.56
C TYR A 132 -3.81 20.43 -4.18
N ILE A 133 -2.54 20.74 -4.02
CA ILE A 133 -2.02 22.05 -3.61
C ILE A 133 -1.10 22.58 -4.71
N THR A 134 -1.24 23.86 -5.04
CA THR A 134 -0.37 24.58 -6.00
C THR A 134 0.14 25.87 -5.37
N PRO A 135 1.20 26.48 -5.91
CA PRO A 135 1.53 27.85 -5.57
C PRO A 135 0.41 28.82 -5.97
N GLY A 136 0.04 29.72 -5.06
CA GLY A 136 -0.80 30.88 -5.35
C GLY A 136 -0.02 31.99 -6.07
N PRO A 137 -0.68 33.06 -6.48
CA PRO A 137 -0.04 34.23 -7.14
C PRO A 137 1.04 34.89 -6.29
N ASP A 138 0.91 34.84 -4.97
CA ASP A 138 1.83 35.35 -3.96
C ASP A 138 2.90 34.33 -3.52
N GLY A 139 2.90 33.14 -4.13
CA GLY A 139 3.76 32.01 -3.77
C GLY A 139 3.30 31.21 -2.54
N ALA A 140 2.22 31.63 -1.87
CA ALA A 140 1.66 30.87 -0.75
C ALA A 140 0.99 29.56 -1.22
N PRO A 141 0.91 28.52 -0.38
CA PRO A 141 0.22 27.30 -0.74
C PRO A 141 -1.28 27.56 -0.98
N LYS A 142 -1.76 27.19 -2.16
CA LYS A 142 -3.19 27.26 -2.51
C LYS A 142 -3.77 25.87 -2.67
N LEU A 143 -4.74 25.53 -1.82
CA LEU A 143 -5.54 24.32 -1.99
C LEU A 143 -6.46 24.54 -3.20
N VAL A 144 -6.43 23.61 -4.17
CA VAL A 144 -7.19 23.73 -5.42
C VAL A 144 -8.32 22.71 -5.46
N TYR A 145 -8.02 21.45 -5.15
CA TYR A 145 -8.96 20.34 -5.23
C TYR A 145 -8.85 19.44 -4.01
N LEU A 146 -9.98 18.86 -3.62
CA LEU A 146 -10.05 17.68 -2.78
C LEU A 146 -10.80 16.60 -3.55
N GLY A 147 -10.36 15.37 -3.43
CA GLY A 147 -11.01 14.27 -4.12
C GLY A 147 -10.68 12.93 -3.49
N HIS A 148 -11.05 11.88 -4.20
CA HIS A 148 -10.67 10.52 -3.84
C HIS A 148 -10.18 9.77 -5.07
N TYR A 149 -9.48 8.69 -4.84
CA TYR A 149 -9.18 7.68 -5.85
C TYR A 149 -10.03 6.46 -5.53
N ASP A 150 -10.62 5.89 -6.59
CA ASP A 150 -11.18 4.55 -6.60
C ASP A 150 -10.28 3.67 -7.45
N ASP A 151 -9.60 2.74 -6.77
CA ASP A 151 -8.53 1.98 -7.34
C ASP A 151 -8.86 0.49 -7.42
N GLN A 152 -8.50 -0.11 -8.53
CA GLN A 152 -8.38 -1.55 -8.70
C GLN A 152 -6.92 -1.89 -9.04
N PHE A 153 -6.40 -2.95 -8.40
CA PHE A 153 -5.04 -3.41 -8.60
C PHE A 153 -5.02 -4.86 -9.08
N ILE A 154 -3.93 -5.18 -9.75
CA ILE A 154 -3.60 -6.56 -10.16
C ILE A 154 -2.12 -6.82 -9.91
N ARG A 155 -1.78 -8.05 -9.54
CA ARG A 155 -0.40 -8.50 -9.51
C ARG A 155 -0.01 -9.00 -10.89
N GLU A 156 0.85 -8.26 -11.59
CA GLU A 156 1.38 -8.59 -12.91
C GLU A 156 2.87 -8.92 -12.78
N ASN A 157 3.26 -10.13 -13.15
CA ASN A 157 4.63 -10.63 -12.99
C ASN A 157 5.20 -10.48 -11.56
N GLY A 158 4.37 -10.74 -10.55
CA GLY A 158 4.76 -10.64 -9.14
C GLY A 158 4.75 -9.22 -8.56
N VAL A 159 4.40 -8.20 -9.35
CA VAL A 159 4.41 -6.79 -8.94
C VAL A 159 2.98 -6.23 -8.98
N TRP A 160 2.60 -5.49 -7.94
CA TRP A 160 1.32 -4.80 -7.92
C TRP A 160 1.33 -3.63 -8.90
N LYS A 161 0.25 -3.49 -9.68
CA LYS A 161 0.01 -2.45 -10.68
C LYS A 161 -1.41 -1.93 -10.59
N PHE A 162 -1.64 -0.68 -10.97
CA PHE A 162 -3.00 -0.19 -11.17
C PHE A 162 -3.64 -0.91 -12.36
N LEU A 163 -4.74 -1.62 -12.12
CA LEU A 163 -5.60 -2.13 -13.16
C LEU A 163 -6.58 -1.05 -13.62
N ARG A 164 -7.08 -0.26 -12.69
CA ARG A 164 -7.92 0.90 -12.95
C ARG A 164 -7.76 1.92 -11.83
N ARG A 165 -7.63 3.18 -12.18
CA ARG A 165 -7.72 4.30 -11.24
C ARG A 165 -8.74 5.30 -11.77
N GLU A 166 -9.75 5.63 -10.95
CA GLU A 166 -10.62 6.79 -11.12
C GLU A 166 -10.17 7.88 -10.16
N ALA A 167 -10.13 9.12 -10.66
CA ALA A 167 -9.62 10.27 -9.91
C ALA A 167 -10.62 11.45 -9.96
N PRO A 168 -11.83 11.29 -9.41
CA PRO A 168 -12.79 12.39 -9.34
C PRO A 168 -12.34 13.46 -8.34
N ALA A 169 -12.64 14.72 -8.64
CA ALA A 169 -12.59 15.80 -7.67
C ALA A 169 -13.96 15.89 -6.96
N ASP A 170 -13.92 15.89 -5.63
CA ASP A 170 -15.13 16.03 -4.81
C ASP A 170 -15.45 17.51 -4.55
N ILE A 171 -14.41 18.36 -4.43
CA ILE A 171 -14.53 19.77 -4.16
C ILE A 171 -13.45 20.53 -4.97
N PRO A 172 -13.83 21.55 -5.75
CA PRO A 172 -15.21 21.93 -6.08
C PRO A 172 -15.90 20.84 -6.91
N VAL A 173 -17.20 20.73 -6.74
CA VAL A 173 -18.00 19.79 -7.53
C VAL A 173 -17.89 20.17 -9.02
N PRO A 174 -17.52 19.23 -9.91
CA PRO A 174 -17.52 19.48 -11.34
C PRO A 174 -18.90 19.97 -11.83
N LYS A 175 -18.92 21.00 -12.67
CA LYS A 175 -20.17 21.52 -13.26
C LYS A 175 -20.58 20.66 -14.44
#